data_3ff2c53d5f719a64e888a9d02164aca8
#
_entry.id   3ff2c53d5f719a64e888a9d02164aca8
#
_cell.length_a   1.000
_cell.length_b   1.000
_cell.length_c   1.000
_cell.angle_alpha   90.00
_cell.angle_beta   90.00
_cell.angle_gamma   90.00
#
_symmetry.space_group_name_H-M   'P 1'
#
loop_
_entity.id
_entity.type
_entity.pdbx_description
1 polymer ?
#
loop_
_entity_poly.entity_id
_entity_poly.type
_entity_poly.pdbx_seq_one_letter_code
_entity_poly.pdbx_strand_id
1 'polypeptide(L)'
;IIRAVDSLGWNKNDVMLVSGIGCTSRMPVYLDFNTLHTMHGRALAFATGVKLANPELRVIAVMGDGDALAIGGNHIIHAARRNIDITSIIVNNYNYGMTGGQHSPTTPVNAITSTSPHGMIEPDLDTCALLSAAGASFVARATVYHVVEMDGLIRQALEKKGFSVVEALSPCPTNFGRANRLGDAVKMMEGLRDNSVTAVKASGMTPEELAGKIVRGVLSER
;
A
#
# COMPACT_ATOMS: atom_id res chain seq x y z
N ILE A 1 4.79 6.07 -9.24
CA ILE A 1 6.08 6.46 -8.60
C ILE A 1 6.94 7.22 -9.60
N ILE A 2 7.32 6.66 -10.78
CA ILE A 2 8.19 7.33 -11.77
C ILE A 2 7.63 8.70 -12.13
N ARG A 3 6.36 8.79 -12.54
CA ARG A 3 5.72 10.05 -12.92
C ARG A 3 5.70 11.06 -11.78
N ALA A 4 5.43 10.61 -10.56
CA ALA A 4 5.43 11.46 -9.38
C ALA A 4 6.84 12.02 -9.10
N VAL A 5 7.89 11.19 -9.13
CA VAL A 5 9.29 11.61 -8.97
C VAL A 5 9.71 12.59 -10.06
N ASP A 6 9.38 12.28 -11.32
CA ASP A 6 9.67 13.11 -12.49
C ASP A 6 8.98 14.49 -12.40
N SER A 7 7.69 14.49 -12.02
CA SER A 7 6.93 15.75 -11.85
C SER A 7 7.44 16.66 -10.74
N LEU A 8 8.15 16.10 -9.76
CA LEU A 8 8.83 16.86 -8.69
C LEU A 8 10.23 17.34 -9.09
N GLY A 9 10.70 16.98 -10.27
CA GLY A 9 12.02 17.33 -10.76
C GLY A 9 13.17 16.73 -9.92
N TRP A 10 12.92 15.61 -9.21
CA TRP A 10 13.94 14.99 -8.38
C TRP A 10 14.96 14.24 -9.22
N ASN A 11 16.25 14.39 -8.86
CA ASN A 11 17.29 13.59 -9.48
C ASN A 11 17.13 12.12 -9.04
N LYS A 12 17.12 11.20 -10.00
CA LYS A 12 17.00 9.76 -9.74
C LYS A 12 18.08 9.21 -8.80
N ASN A 13 19.27 9.82 -8.80
CA ASN A 13 20.38 9.45 -7.93
C ASN A 13 20.15 9.81 -6.45
N ASP A 14 19.21 10.73 -6.17
CA ASP A 14 18.84 11.11 -4.81
C ASP A 14 17.67 10.28 -4.29
N VAL A 15 17.10 9.40 -5.12
CA VAL A 15 16.00 8.52 -4.76
C VAL A 15 16.54 7.13 -4.41
N MET A 16 16.15 6.62 -3.25
CA MET A 16 16.40 5.26 -2.79
C MET A 16 15.08 4.50 -2.68
N LEU A 17 14.88 3.50 -3.51
CA LEU A 17 13.73 2.60 -3.45
C LEU A 17 14.08 1.34 -2.67
N VAL A 18 13.42 1.13 -1.54
CA VAL A 18 13.62 -0.03 -0.67
C VAL A 18 12.42 -0.97 -0.78
N SER A 19 12.64 -2.26 -0.99
CA SER A 19 11.56 -3.25 -1.06
C SER A 19 11.80 -4.45 -0.14
N GLY A 20 10.71 -5.06 0.30
CA GLY A 20 10.73 -6.36 0.96
C GLY A 20 10.64 -7.52 -0.05
N ILE A 21 9.74 -8.48 0.18
CA ILE A 21 9.57 -9.67 -0.66
C ILE A 21 8.08 -9.83 -1.05
N GLY A 22 7.85 -10.24 -2.28
CA GLY A 22 6.52 -10.50 -2.85
C GLY A 22 6.37 -9.91 -4.26
N CYS A 23 5.15 -9.95 -4.80
CA CYS A 23 4.87 -9.43 -6.15
C CYS A 23 5.27 -7.96 -6.30
N THR A 24 4.87 -7.11 -5.35
CA THR A 24 5.20 -5.67 -5.32
C THR A 24 6.70 -5.44 -5.24
N SER A 25 7.41 -6.27 -4.49
CA SER A 25 8.85 -6.14 -4.25
C SER A 25 9.71 -6.50 -5.46
N ARG A 26 9.08 -6.89 -6.57
CA ARG A 26 9.75 -6.97 -7.89
C ARG A 26 9.97 -5.61 -8.53
N MET A 27 9.32 -4.56 -8.02
CA MET A 27 9.39 -3.20 -8.57
C MET A 27 10.81 -2.66 -8.76
N PRO A 28 11.79 -2.88 -7.86
CA PRO A 28 13.15 -2.40 -8.03
C PRO A 28 13.82 -2.78 -9.36
N VAL A 29 13.50 -3.94 -9.94
CA VAL A 29 14.12 -4.38 -11.23
C VAL A 29 13.56 -3.65 -12.45
N TYR A 30 12.50 -2.85 -12.27
CA TYR A 30 11.83 -2.10 -13.36
C TYR A 30 12.06 -0.60 -13.27
N LEU A 31 12.76 -0.12 -12.23
CA LEU A 31 12.96 1.31 -11.99
C LEU A 31 14.46 1.65 -12.01
N ASP A 32 14.77 2.75 -12.70
CA ASP A 32 16.13 3.29 -12.76
C ASP A 32 16.38 4.30 -11.63
N PHE A 33 16.25 3.82 -10.37
CA PHE A 33 16.64 4.52 -9.13
C PHE A 33 17.74 3.73 -8.42
N ASN A 34 18.31 4.30 -7.36
CA ASN A 34 19.05 3.46 -6.41
C ASN A 34 18.05 2.53 -5.73
N THR A 35 18.36 1.25 -5.71
CA THR A 35 17.43 0.23 -5.19
C THR A 35 18.08 -0.66 -4.15
N LEU A 36 17.28 -1.04 -3.14
CA LEU A 36 17.69 -1.99 -2.11
C LEU A 36 16.58 -3.02 -1.93
N HIS A 37 16.82 -4.24 -2.40
CA HIS A 37 15.92 -5.38 -2.18
C HIS A 37 16.30 -6.08 -0.88
N THR A 38 15.36 -6.20 0.05
CA THR A 38 15.61 -6.67 1.41
C THR A 38 14.86 -7.96 1.73
N MET A 39 14.86 -8.36 2.99
CA MET A 39 14.10 -9.51 3.48
C MET A 39 12.61 -9.19 3.65
N HIS A 40 11.80 -10.23 3.62
CA HIS A 40 10.34 -10.15 3.84
C HIS A 40 10.01 -9.47 5.17
N GLY A 41 9.15 -8.45 5.10
CA GLY A 41 8.73 -7.63 6.25
C GLY A 41 9.79 -6.71 6.83
N ARG A 42 10.94 -6.54 6.17
CA ARG A 42 12.07 -5.76 6.73
C ARG A 42 12.41 -4.48 5.96
N ALA A 43 11.67 -4.19 4.88
CA ALA A 43 11.94 -3.01 4.05
C ALA A 43 12.05 -1.73 4.87
N LEU A 44 11.12 -1.48 5.81
CA LEU A 44 11.14 -0.26 6.63
C LEU A 44 12.27 -0.21 7.67
N ALA A 45 12.74 -1.36 8.15
CA ALA A 45 13.91 -1.41 9.02
C ALA A 45 15.17 -0.96 8.27
N PHE A 46 15.37 -1.47 7.05
CA PHE A 46 16.47 -1.05 6.17
C PHE A 46 16.32 0.40 5.71
N ALA A 47 15.11 0.79 5.27
CA ALA A 47 14.80 2.17 4.86
C ALA A 47 15.09 3.17 5.97
N THR A 48 14.77 2.83 7.22
CA THR A 48 15.11 3.65 8.39
C THR A 48 16.62 3.82 8.53
N GLY A 49 17.39 2.74 8.41
CA GLY A 49 18.86 2.79 8.44
C GLY A 49 19.43 3.66 7.32
N VAL A 50 18.93 3.50 6.10
CA VAL A 50 19.33 4.32 4.94
C VAL A 50 19.05 5.80 5.20
N LYS A 51 17.85 6.14 5.67
CA LYS A 51 17.45 7.53 5.93
C LYS A 51 18.26 8.16 7.05
N LEU A 52 18.61 7.42 8.10
CA LEU A 52 19.46 7.89 9.19
C LEU A 52 20.92 8.06 8.77
N ALA A 53 21.42 7.17 7.90
CA ALA A 53 22.80 7.27 7.38
C ALA A 53 22.97 8.43 6.40
N ASN A 54 21.96 8.73 5.59
CA ASN A 54 21.95 9.86 4.67
C ASN A 54 20.57 10.54 4.66
N PRO A 55 20.35 11.56 5.50
CA PRO A 55 19.07 12.26 5.61
C PRO A 55 18.61 12.98 4.34
N GLU A 56 19.50 13.28 3.41
CA GLU A 56 19.18 13.97 2.15
C GLU A 56 18.49 13.06 1.13
N LEU A 57 18.67 11.75 1.24
CA LEU A 57 18.05 10.81 0.33
C LEU A 57 16.51 10.83 0.44
N ARG A 58 15.87 10.74 -0.72
CA ARG A 58 14.43 10.53 -0.88
C ARG A 58 14.14 9.03 -0.78
N VAL A 59 13.77 8.58 0.40
CA VAL A 59 13.59 7.14 0.66
C VAL A 59 12.14 6.74 0.45
N ILE A 60 11.92 5.81 -0.47
CA ILE A 60 10.61 5.24 -0.80
C ILE A 60 10.65 3.75 -0.46
N ALA A 61 9.75 3.29 0.40
CA ALA A 61 9.58 1.87 0.69
C ALA A 61 8.38 1.31 -0.07
N VAL A 62 8.55 0.22 -0.84
CA VAL A 62 7.47 -0.44 -1.56
C VAL A 62 7.28 -1.85 -1.04
N MET A 63 6.04 -2.18 -0.66
CA MET A 63 5.71 -3.46 -0.02
C MET A 63 4.33 -3.93 -0.47
N GLY A 64 4.10 -5.25 -0.43
CA GLY A 64 2.75 -5.81 -0.46
C GLY A 64 2.08 -5.71 0.91
N ASP A 65 0.78 -5.94 0.95
CA ASP A 65 -0.02 -5.95 2.19
C ASP A 65 0.50 -6.98 3.21
N GLY A 66 0.74 -8.23 2.79
CA GLY A 66 1.31 -9.24 3.68
C GLY A 66 2.75 -8.94 4.11
N ASP A 67 3.55 -8.33 3.24
CA ASP A 67 4.93 -7.91 3.55
C ASP A 67 4.95 -6.79 4.61
N ALA A 68 4.08 -5.78 4.45
CA ALA A 68 4.04 -4.62 5.32
C ALA A 68 3.34 -4.86 6.66
N LEU A 69 2.21 -5.59 6.64
CA LEU A 69 1.24 -5.61 7.74
C LEU A 69 1.26 -6.92 8.55
N ALA A 70 1.73 -8.04 7.96
CA ALA A 70 1.92 -9.28 8.69
C ALA A 70 3.30 -9.28 9.36
N ILE A 71 4.29 -9.88 8.70
CA ILE A 71 5.64 -10.00 9.27
C ILE A 71 6.33 -8.62 9.45
N GLY A 72 5.96 -7.62 8.65
CA GLY A 72 6.44 -6.23 8.75
C GLY A 72 5.64 -5.34 9.70
N GLY A 73 4.53 -5.83 10.28
CA GLY A 73 3.58 -5.02 11.05
C GLY A 73 4.21 -4.21 12.18
N ASN A 74 5.12 -4.82 12.94
CA ASN A 74 5.86 -4.12 13.98
C ASN A 74 6.72 -2.96 13.42
N HIS A 75 7.38 -3.19 12.29
CA HIS A 75 8.27 -2.17 11.70
C HIS A 75 7.50 -0.98 11.16
N ILE A 76 6.34 -1.21 10.52
CA ILE A 76 5.55 -0.11 9.97
C ILE A 76 4.90 0.73 11.05
N ILE A 77 4.38 0.11 12.13
CA ILE A 77 3.84 0.82 13.29
C ILE A 77 4.92 1.71 13.92
N HIS A 78 6.13 1.18 14.12
CA HIS A 78 7.20 1.94 14.72
C HIS A 78 7.81 3.00 13.80
N ALA A 79 7.81 2.81 12.48
CA ALA A 79 8.21 3.86 11.53
C ALA A 79 7.22 5.03 11.56
N ALA A 80 5.91 4.73 11.57
CA ALA A 80 4.85 5.74 11.70
C ALA A 80 4.94 6.48 13.04
N ARG A 81 5.04 5.75 14.17
CA ARG A 81 5.15 6.34 15.52
C ARG A 81 6.37 7.25 15.68
N ARG A 82 7.51 6.88 15.07
CA ARG A 82 8.73 7.70 15.09
C ARG A 82 8.71 8.82 14.06
N ASN A 83 7.73 8.80 13.20
CA ASN A 83 7.58 9.75 12.10
C ASN A 83 8.85 9.88 11.24
N ILE A 84 9.47 8.74 10.91
CA ILE A 84 10.67 8.70 10.07
C ILE A 84 10.32 9.25 8.68
N ASP A 85 11.15 10.14 8.14
CA ASP A 85 10.93 10.79 6.83
C ASP A 85 11.13 9.80 5.66
N ILE A 86 10.13 8.93 5.48
CA ILE A 86 10.06 7.87 4.47
C ILE A 86 8.65 7.85 3.89
N THR A 87 8.54 7.74 2.57
CA THR A 87 7.26 7.47 1.92
C THR A 87 7.09 5.97 1.72
N SER A 88 6.04 5.40 2.30
CA SER A 88 5.70 3.98 2.16
C SER A 88 4.54 3.80 1.18
N ILE A 89 4.73 2.96 0.16
CA ILE A 89 3.68 2.57 -0.78
C ILE A 89 3.35 1.10 -0.54
N ILE A 90 2.12 0.84 -0.11
CA ILE A 90 1.62 -0.50 0.18
C ILE A 90 0.67 -0.90 -0.94
N VAL A 91 1.05 -1.89 -1.74
CA VAL A 91 0.16 -2.46 -2.75
C VAL A 91 -0.65 -3.58 -2.10
N ASN A 92 -1.92 -3.28 -1.86
CA ASN A 92 -2.85 -4.21 -1.23
C ASN A 92 -3.65 -4.97 -2.29
N ASN A 93 -3.47 -6.29 -2.34
CA ASN A 93 -4.20 -7.18 -3.23
C ASN A 93 -4.92 -8.32 -2.49
N TYR A 94 -5.08 -8.17 -1.17
CA TYR A 94 -5.81 -9.05 -0.27
C TYR A 94 -5.24 -10.46 -0.12
N ASN A 95 -3.99 -10.72 -0.54
CA ASN A 95 -3.36 -12.02 -0.37
C ASN A 95 -1.85 -12.00 -0.58
N TYR A 96 -1.17 -13.10 -0.21
CA TYR A 96 0.19 -13.39 -0.66
C TYR A 96 0.14 -13.97 -2.08
N GLY A 97 0.18 -13.11 -3.11
CA GLY A 97 0.03 -13.55 -4.49
C GLY A 97 1.19 -14.44 -4.98
N MET A 98 2.44 -14.06 -4.72
CA MET A 98 3.62 -14.73 -5.24
C MET A 98 3.74 -16.20 -4.77
N THR A 99 3.33 -16.50 -3.55
CA THR A 99 3.50 -17.81 -2.93
C THR A 99 2.30 -18.75 -3.12
N GLY A 100 1.23 -18.30 -3.80
CA GLY A 100 0.12 -19.16 -4.16
C GLY A 100 -1.24 -18.79 -3.54
N GLY A 101 -1.39 -17.55 -3.04
CA GLY A 101 -2.68 -17.02 -2.63
C GLY A 101 -3.10 -17.34 -1.20
N GLN A 102 -2.17 -17.32 -0.25
CA GLN A 102 -2.46 -17.40 1.17
C GLN A 102 -3.16 -16.11 1.65
N HIS A 103 -3.92 -16.17 2.72
CA HIS A 103 -4.52 -14.98 3.30
C HIS A 103 -3.46 -14.03 3.86
N SER A 104 -3.70 -12.75 3.74
CA SER A 104 -2.94 -11.66 4.37
C SER A 104 -3.80 -10.99 5.45
N PRO A 105 -3.25 -10.09 6.27
CA PRO A 105 -4.05 -9.37 7.27
C PRO A 105 -5.18 -8.52 6.69
N THR A 106 -5.12 -8.17 5.41
CA THR A 106 -6.14 -7.37 4.71
C THR A 106 -7.16 -8.22 3.95
N THR A 107 -7.05 -9.55 4.02
CA THR A 107 -8.00 -10.45 3.35
C THR A 107 -9.40 -10.27 3.95
N PRO A 108 -10.42 -9.90 3.15
CA PRO A 108 -11.77 -9.67 3.67
C PRO A 108 -12.39 -10.93 4.29
N VAL A 109 -13.25 -10.72 5.28
CA VAL A 109 -14.07 -11.80 5.87
C VAL A 109 -14.83 -12.53 4.77
N ASN A 110 -14.95 -13.86 4.90
CA ASN A 110 -15.55 -14.81 3.94
C ASN A 110 -14.79 -14.98 2.62
N ALA A 111 -13.69 -14.23 2.37
CA ALA A 111 -12.90 -14.46 1.17
C ALA A 111 -12.18 -15.81 1.20
N ILE A 112 -12.15 -16.48 0.06
CA ILE A 112 -11.50 -17.78 -0.11
C ILE A 112 -10.03 -17.56 -0.50
N THR A 113 -9.14 -18.23 0.20
CA THR A 113 -7.70 -18.26 -0.08
C THR A 113 -7.16 -19.69 0.05
N SER A 114 -5.89 -19.91 -0.33
CA SER A 114 -5.28 -21.24 -0.19
C SER A 114 -5.12 -21.69 1.27
N THR A 115 -5.07 -20.77 2.20
CA THR A 115 -5.00 -21.05 3.66
C THR A 115 -6.33 -20.83 4.39
N SER A 116 -7.35 -20.34 3.71
CA SER A 116 -8.71 -20.17 4.22
C SER A 116 -9.72 -20.71 3.19
N PRO A 117 -9.71 -22.03 2.91
CA PRO A 117 -10.52 -22.64 1.83
C PRO A 117 -12.03 -22.62 2.10
N HIS A 118 -12.43 -22.42 3.36
CA HIS A 118 -13.84 -22.32 3.77
C HIS A 118 -14.29 -20.87 4.02
N GLY A 119 -13.47 -19.89 3.63
CA GLY A 119 -13.68 -18.47 3.88
C GLY A 119 -12.86 -17.96 5.07
N MET A 120 -12.40 -16.71 4.96
CA MET A 120 -11.68 -16.02 6.03
C MET A 120 -12.63 -15.69 7.18
N ILE A 121 -12.25 -16.03 8.41
CA ILE A 121 -13.08 -15.83 9.62
C ILE A 121 -12.61 -14.63 10.46
N GLU A 122 -11.35 -14.21 10.28
CA GLU A 122 -10.79 -13.08 11.02
C GLU A 122 -11.17 -11.76 10.32
N PRO A 123 -11.42 -10.69 11.10
CA PRO A 123 -11.64 -9.37 10.52
C PRO A 123 -10.38 -8.86 9.81
N ASP A 124 -10.58 -8.20 8.68
CA ASP A 124 -9.49 -7.57 7.93
C ASP A 124 -8.95 -6.32 8.62
N LEU A 125 -7.66 -6.11 8.46
CA LEU A 125 -6.95 -4.96 9.02
C LEU A 125 -7.12 -3.75 8.11
N ASP A 126 -7.67 -2.64 8.63
CA ASP A 126 -7.63 -1.37 7.92
C ASP A 126 -6.25 -0.71 8.06
N THR A 127 -5.47 -0.79 6.98
CA THR A 127 -4.13 -0.21 6.87
C THR A 127 -4.10 1.28 7.21
N CYS A 128 -5.06 2.03 6.66
CA CYS A 128 -5.08 3.48 6.80
C CYS A 128 -5.48 3.91 8.20
N ALA A 129 -6.47 3.25 8.81
CA ALA A 129 -6.87 3.51 10.19
C ALA A 129 -5.72 3.21 11.17
N LEU A 130 -5.05 2.05 11.00
CA LEU A 130 -3.90 1.66 11.80
C LEU A 130 -2.79 2.71 11.75
N LEU A 131 -2.40 3.14 10.54
CA LEU A 131 -1.24 4.02 10.37
C LEU A 131 -1.55 5.48 10.72
N SER A 132 -2.81 5.91 10.58
CA SER A 132 -3.29 7.18 11.13
C SER A 132 -3.21 7.20 12.65
N ALA A 133 -3.67 6.12 13.30
CA ALA A 133 -3.60 5.98 14.76
C ALA A 133 -2.15 5.88 15.26
N ALA A 134 -1.27 5.22 14.50
CA ALA A 134 0.16 5.11 14.81
C ALA A 134 0.93 6.43 14.67
N GLY A 135 0.37 7.45 14.02
CA GLY A 135 0.95 8.80 13.97
C GLY A 135 1.64 9.17 12.67
N ALA A 136 1.35 8.48 11.57
CA ALA A 136 1.83 8.88 10.25
C ALA A 136 1.41 10.32 9.91
N SER A 137 2.31 11.09 9.27
CA SER A 137 2.06 12.47 8.88
C SER A 137 1.08 12.60 7.71
N PHE A 138 1.04 11.59 6.85
CA PHE A 138 0.15 11.55 5.69
C PHE A 138 -0.29 10.11 5.44
N VAL A 139 -1.60 9.90 5.31
CA VAL A 139 -2.17 8.59 4.99
C VAL A 139 -3.23 8.78 3.91
N ALA A 140 -3.04 8.09 2.80
CA ALA A 140 -3.97 8.11 1.68
C ALA A 140 -4.24 6.70 1.16
N ARG A 141 -5.40 6.52 0.55
CA ARG A 141 -5.78 5.30 -0.17
C ARG A 141 -6.16 5.64 -1.60
N ALA A 142 -5.70 4.82 -2.53
CA ALA A 142 -6.07 4.90 -3.93
C ALA A 142 -6.38 3.50 -4.47
N THR A 143 -6.98 3.43 -5.65
CA THR A 143 -7.07 2.19 -6.42
C THR A 143 -6.29 2.34 -7.71
N VAL A 144 -5.76 1.25 -8.23
CA VAL A 144 -5.02 1.27 -9.51
C VAL A 144 -5.91 1.62 -10.71
N TYR A 145 -7.23 1.61 -10.56
CA TYR A 145 -8.16 2.13 -11.57
C TYR A 145 -8.07 3.66 -11.68
N HIS A 146 -7.94 4.38 -10.56
CA HIS A 146 -7.93 5.85 -10.51
C HIS A 146 -6.49 6.40 -10.60
N VAL A 147 -5.83 6.11 -11.73
CA VAL A 147 -4.39 6.37 -11.93
C VAL A 147 -3.99 7.83 -11.70
N VAL A 148 -4.81 8.78 -12.16
CA VAL A 148 -4.50 10.22 -12.04
C VAL A 148 -4.56 10.66 -10.57
N GLU A 149 -5.57 10.21 -9.84
CA GLU A 149 -5.69 10.47 -8.40
C GLU A 149 -4.53 9.83 -7.63
N MET A 150 -4.22 8.56 -7.91
CA MET A 150 -3.12 7.85 -7.27
C MET A 150 -1.77 8.54 -7.52
N ASP A 151 -1.52 9.01 -8.73
CA ASP A 151 -0.31 9.79 -9.06
C ASP A 151 -0.21 11.06 -8.21
N GLY A 152 -1.32 11.81 -8.09
CA GLY A 152 -1.40 13.00 -7.26
C GLY A 152 -1.18 12.71 -5.76
N LEU A 153 -1.76 11.62 -5.24
CA LEU A 153 -1.59 11.22 -3.85
C LEU A 153 -0.16 10.75 -3.54
N ILE A 154 0.47 10.03 -4.47
CA ILE A 154 1.88 9.64 -4.33
C ILE A 154 2.77 10.89 -4.31
N ARG A 155 2.52 11.87 -5.19
CA ARG A 155 3.29 13.13 -5.20
C ARG A 155 3.16 13.87 -3.87
N GLN A 156 1.94 14.04 -3.34
CA GLN A 156 1.72 14.65 -2.04
C GLN A 156 2.46 13.92 -0.92
N ALA A 157 2.40 12.58 -0.93
CA ALA A 157 3.11 11.76 0.04
C ALA A 157 4.64 11.92 -0.03
N LEU A 158 5.20 12.09 -1.24
CA LEU A 158 6.63 12.30 -1.45
C LEU A 158 7.10 13.69 -0.96
N GLU A 159 6.26 14.71 -1.10
CA GLU A 159 6.56 16.07 -0.63
C GLU A 159 6.39 16.23 0.88
N LYS A 160 5.54 15.42 1.50
CA LYS A 160 5.25 15.52 2.93
C LYS A 160 6.44 15.11 3.78
N LYS A 161 6.80 15.92 4.74
CA LYS A 161 7.83 15.58 5.74
C LYS A 161 7.29 14.62 6.79
N GLY A 162 8.14 13.67 7.16
CA GLY A 162 7.79 12.60 8.09
C GLY A 162 7.30 11.34 7.39
N PHE A 163 6.68 10.42 8.14
CA PHE A 163 6.24 9.15 7.61
C PHE A 163 4.93 9.30 6.84
N SER A 164 4.98 9.02 5.55
CA SER A 164 3.84 9.12 4.65
C SER A 164 3.47 7.74 4.10
N VAL A 165 2.18 7.47 3.94
CA VAL A 165 1.67 6.20 3.43
C VAL A 165 0.66 6.41 2.33
N VAL A 166 0.82 5.67 1.24
CA VAL A 166 -0.21 5.49 0.21
C VAL A 166 -0.52 4.00 0.07
N GLU A 167 -1.73 3.62 0.45
CA GLU A 167 -2.25 2.28 0.17
C GLU A 167 -2.85 2.27 -1.25
N ALA A 168 -2.30 1.42 -2.11
CA ALA A 168 -2.75 1.23 -3.49
C ALA A 168 -3.47 -0.11 -3.63
N LEU A 169 -4.80 -0.08 -3.72
CA LEU A 169 -5.58 -1.29 -3.95
C LEU A 169 -5.42 -1.76 -5.39
N SER A 170 -5.02 -3.01 -5.56
CA SER A 170 -4.69 -3.63 -6.84
C SER A 170 -5.30 -5.02 -6.94
N PRO A 171 -5.83 -5.45 -8.09
CA PRO A 171 -6.34 -6.81 -8.23
C PRO A 171 -5.21 -7.84 -8.25
N CYS A 172 -5.53 -9.05 -7.78
CA CYS A 172 -4.74 -10.26 -8.00
C CYS A 172 -5.58 -11.27 -8.79
N PRO A 173 -5.65 -11.18 -10.12
CA PRO A 173 -6.50 -12.07 -10.93
C PRO A 173 -6.11 -13.54 -10.82
N THR A 174 -4.81 -13.81 -10.67
CA THR A 174 -4.22 -15.16 -10.69
C THR A 174 -4.67 -16.02 -9.50
N ASN A 175 -4.68 -15.46 -8.29
CA ASN A 175 -5.00 -16.19 -7.06
C ASN A 175 -6.32 -15.71 -6.45
N PHE A 176 -6.35 -14.52 -5.87
CA PHE A 176 -7.51 -14.00 -5.15
C PHE A 176 -8.76 -13.90 -6.04
N GLY A 177 -8.62 -13.32 -7.22
CA GLY A 177 -9.74 -13.17 -8.16
C GLY A 177 -10.30 -14.50 -8.62
N ARG A 178 -9.42 -15.46 -8.94
CA ARG A 178 -9.83 -16.81 -9.34
C ARG A 178 -10.50 -17.57 -8.20
N ALA A 179 -9.93 -17.57 -7.00
CA ALA A 179 -10.49 -18.27 -5.84
C ALA A 179 -11.88 -17.73 -5.46
N ASN A 180 -12.08 -16.41 -5.56
CA ASN A 180 -13.31 -15.72 -5.20
C ASN A 180 -14.26 -15.46 -6.38
N ARG A 181 -13.95 -16.00 -7.57
CA ARG A 181 -14.78 -15.89 -8.79
C ARG A 181 -15.11 -14.45 -9.19
N LEU A 182 -14.14 -13.54 -9.03
CA LEU A 182 -14.32 -12.11 -9.31
C LEU A 182 -14.23 -11.74 -10.80
N GLY A 183 -14.15 -12.74 -11.66
CA GLY A 183 -14.02 -12.56 -13.11
C GLY A 183 -12.56 -12.40 -13.56
N ASP A 184 -12.40 -11.79 -14.73
CA ASP A 184 -11.09 -11.49 -15.29
C ASP A 184 -10.49 -10.19 -14.71
N ALA A 185 -9.28 -9.84 -15.17
CA ALA A 185 -8.59 -8.64 -14.71
C ALA A 185 -9.38 -7.35 -14.99
N VAL A 186 -10.13 -7.30 -16.10
CA VAL A 186 -10.93 -6.12 -16.48
C VAL A 186 -12.09 -5.95 -15.50
N LYS A 187 -12.84 -7.01 -15.22
CA LYS A 187 -13.94 -7.00 -14.23
C LYS A 187 -13.46 -6.63 -12.84
N MET A 188 -12.30 -7.14 -12.42
CA MET A 188 -11.73 -6.75 -11.14
C MET A 188 -11.34 -5.27 -11.09
N MET A 189 -10.82 -4.71 -12.18
CA MET A 189 -10.55 -3.26 -12.30
C MET A 189 -11.84 -2.44 -12.25
N GLU A 190 -12.89 -2.86 -12.96
CA GLU A 190 -14.21 -2.24 -12.91
C GLU A 190 -14.80 -2.30 -11.48
N GLY A 191 -14.62 -3.43 -10.79
CA GLY A 191 -15.00 -3.58 -9.39
C GLY A 191 -14.33 -2.54 -8.47
N LEU A 192 -13.05 -2.22 -8.69
CA LEU A 192 -12.37 -1.14 -7.97
C LEU A 192 -12.98 0.23 -8.27
N ARG A 193 -13.42 0.49 -9.52
CA ARG A 193 -14.14 1.71 -9.89
C ARG A 193 -15.47 1.81 -9.15
N ASP A 194 -16.30 0.79 -9.29
CA ASP A 194 -17.72 0.82 -8.92
C ASP A 194 -17.93 0.74 -7.40
N ASN A 195 -17.00 0.11 -6.70
CA ASN A 195 -17.05 -0.02 -5.24
C ASN A 195 -16.24 1.04 -4.49
N SER A 196 -15.69 2.04 -5.17
CA SER A 196 -14.93 3.10 -4.49
C SER A 196 -15.68 4.43 -4.45
N VAL A 197 -15.45 5.18 -3.37
CA VAL A 197 -15.97 6.54 -3.15
C VAL A 197 -14.83 7.45 -2.69
N THR A 198 -14.89 8.74 -3.01
CA THR A 198 -13.91 9.70 -2.48
C THR A 198 -14.14 9.96 -0.99
N ALA A 199 -13.09 10.29 -0.25
CA ALA A 199 -13.18 10.65 1.18
C ALA A 199 -14.16 11.81 1.42
N VAL A 200 -14.18 12.79 0.51
CA VAL A 200 -15.12 13.91 0.57
C VAL A 200 -16.57 13.43 0.47
N LYS A 201 -16.88 12.51 -0.45
CA LYS A 201 -18.22 11.96 -0.58
C LYS A 201 -18.57 11.07 0.62
N ALA A 202 -17.62 10.28 1.07
CA ALA A 202 -17.79 9.37 2.21
C ALA A 202 -18.15 10.09 3.51
N SER A 203 -17.66 11.32 3.72
CA SER A 203 -17.95 12.09 4.94
C SER A 203 -19.44 12.47 5.11
N GLY A 204 -20.23 12.40 4.04
CA GLY A 204 -21.68 12.62 4.07
C GLY A 204 -22.53 11.35 4.01
N MET A 205 -21.89 10.16 4.02
CA MET A 205 -22.58 8.87 3.90
C MET A 205 -22.77 8.20 5.27
N THR A 206 -23.83 7.42 5.41
CA THR A 206 -24.05 6.60 6.62
C THR A 206 -23.15 5.37 6.64
N PRO A 207 -22.92 4.72 7.80
CA PRO A 207 -22.15 3.48 7.88
C PRO A 207 -22.70 2.37 6.98
N GLU A 208 -24.01 2.28 6.82
CA GLU A 208 -24.68 1.31 5.96
C GLU A 208 -24.39 1.56 4.49
N GLU A 209 -24.35 2.82 4.05
CA GLU A 209 -24.00 3.23 2.69
C GLU A 209 -22.52 3.00 2.37
N LEU A 210 -21.66 3.08 3.41
CA LEU A 210 -20.22 2.84 3.31
C LEU A 210 -19.86 1.35 3.36
N ALA A 211 -20.78 0.50 3.80
CA ALA A 211 -20.51 -0.92 3.91
C ALA A 211 -20.04 -1.51 2.57
N GLY A 212 -18.87 -2.15 2.55
CA GLY A 212 -18.27 -2.72 1.34
C GLY A 212 -17.70 -1.70 0.35
N LYS A 213 -17.68 -0.40 0.70
CA LYS A 213 -17.07 0.64 -0.15
C LYS A 213 -15.60 0.88 0.21
N ILE A 214 -14.81 1.13 -0.81
CA ILE A 214 -13.42 1.56 -0.70
C ILE A 214 -13.41 3.10 -0.63
N VAL A 215 -13.10 3.65 0.53
CA VAL A 215 -12.91 5.10 0.68
C VAL A 215 -11.50 5.46 0.21
N ARG A 216 -11.39 6.32 -0.81
CA ARG A 216 -10.13 6.75 -1.44
C ARG A 216 -9.93 8.26 -1.34
N GLY A 217 -8.67 8.68 -1.39
CA GLY A 217 -8.21 10.06 -1.19
C GLY A 217 -7.32 10.17 0.03
N VAL A 218 -7.10 11.39 0.50
CA VAL A 218 -6.40 11.65 1.77
C VAL A 218 -7.34 11.30 2.92
N LEU A 219 -6.91 10.40 3.80
CA LEU A 219 -7.69 9.91 4.94
C LEU A 219 -7.19 10.48 6.27
N SER A 220 -5.92 10.86 6.35
CA SER A 220 -5.35 11.57 7.50
C SER A 220 -4.17 12.40 7.06
N GLU A 221 -4.08 13.61 7.59
CA GLU A 221 -2.93 14.52 7.40
C GLU A 221 -2.71 15.31 8.67
N ARG A 222 -1.42 15.44 9.09
CA ARG A 222 -0.98 16.14 10.30
C ARG A 222 0.10 17.17 10.02
#